data_1cbd74c5851079d0202153d4d1343b90
#
_entry.id   1cbd74c5851079d0202153d4d1343b90
#
_cell.length_a   1.000
_cell.length_b   1.000
_cell.length_c   1.000
_cell.angle_alpha   90.00
_cell.angle_beta   90.00
_cell.angle_gamma   90.00
#
_symmetry.space_group_name_H-M   'P 1'
#
loop_
_entity.id
_entity.type
_entity.pdbx_description
1 polymer ?
#
loop_
_entity_poly.entity_id
_entity_poly.type
_entity_poly.pdbx_seq_one_letter_code
_entity_poly.pdbx_strand_id
1 'polypeptide(L)'
;MTARIEIASHGSLTAIDPSDWDACACPETADGGRPLDPFTTHRFLLALETSGSVGRGTGWEPHYLTARADDEIIGCAPLYAKGHSQGEYVFDHSWAHAYERAGGRYYPKLQIAVPFTPATGRRFLTRPDHADTALAALVEGAVRIADQNDIATLHATFCTEA
;
A
#
# COMPACT_ATOMS: atom_id res chain seq x y z
N MET A 1 -22.77 2.17 18.68
CA MET A 1 -21.38 1.93 19.13
C MET A 1 -20.52 1.96 17.89
N THR A 2 -19.51 2.82 17.85
CA THR A 2 -18.56 2.86 16.72
C THR A 2 -17.66 1.62 16.84
N ALA A 3 -17.63 0.78 15.81
CA ALA A 3 -16.74 -0.38 15.79
C ALA A 3 -15.29 0.09 15.97
N ARG A 4 -14.54 -0.63 16.80
CA ARG A 4 -13.10 -0.34 16.97
C ARG A 4 -12.37 -0.80 15.71
N ILE A 5 -11.64 0.11 15.06
CA ILE A 5 -10.82 -0.23 13.92
C ILE A 5 -9.39 -0.50 14.39
N GLU A 6 -8.88 -1.64 13.99
CA GLU A 6 -7.50 -2.05 14.22
C GLU A 6 -6.71 -1.97 12.91
N ILE A 7 -5.53 -1.33 12.98
CA ILE A 7 -4.60 -1.23 11.86
C ILE A 7 -3.40 -2.14 12.13
N ALA A 8 -3.08 -2.98 11.17
CA ALA A 8 -1.90 -3.83 11.21
C ALA A 8 -1.03 -3.64 9.97
N SER A 9 0.28 -3.81 10.14
CA SER A 9 1.27 -3.83 9.07
C SER A 9 1.86 -5.23 8.93
N HIS A 10 1.95 -5.72 7.70
CA HIS A 10 2.43 -7.06 7.39
C HIS A 10 3.62 -7.00 6.44
N GLY A 11 4.70 -7.70 6.78
CA GLY A 11 5.91 -7.77 5.95
C GLY A 11 5.81 -8.72 4.75
N SER A 12 4.71 -9.46 4.63
CA SER A 12 4.43 -10.37 3.52
C SER A 12 2.93 -10.59 3.38
N LEU A 13 2.46 -10.74 2.14
CA LEU A 13 1.07 -11.14 1.85
C LEU A 13 0.73 -12.57 2.27
N THR A 14 1.72 -13.41 2.52
CA THR A 14 1.48 -14.74 3.09
C THR A 14 0.82 -14.71 4.48
N ALA A 15 0.88 -13.58 5.17
CA ALA A 15 0.24 -13.36 6.46
C ALA A 15 -1.23 -12.92 6.35
N ILE A 16 -1.74 -12.69 5.14
CA ILE A 16 -3.09 -12.20 4.88
C ILE A 16 -3.82 -13.21 4.01
N ASP A 17 -5.04 -13.57 4.39
CA ASP A 17 -5.86 -14.45 3.57
C ASP A 17 -6.16 -13.80 2.21
N PRO A 18 -5.95 -14.51 1.08
CA PRO A 18 -6.21 -13.97 -0.26
C PRO A 18 -7.64 -13.48 -0.45
N SER A 19 -8.63 -14.17 0.12
CA SER A 19 -10.03 -13.77 -0.01
C SER A 19 -10.35 -12.49 0.74
N ASP A 20 -9.72 -12.25 1.90
CA ASP A 20 -9.88 -11.03 2.68
C ASP A 20 -9.26 -9.82 1.97
N TRP A 21 -8.06 -9.99 1.41
CA TRP A 21 -7.42 -8.95 0.60
C TRP A 21 -8.23 -8.62 -0.65
N ASP A 22 -8.61 -9.65 -1.41
CA ASP A 22 -9.30 -9.47 -2.69
C ASP A 22 -10.73 -8.96 -2.52
N ALA A 23 -11.37 -9.20 -1.38
CA ALA A 23 -12.64 -8.57 -1.05
C ALA A 23 -12.56 -7.03 -0.97
N CYS A 24 -11.37 -6.50 -0.63
CA CYS A 24 -11.09 -5.06 -0.65
C CYS A 24 -10.54 -4.61 -2.02
N ALA A 25 -9.63 -5.40 -2.62
CA ALA A 25 -8.95 -5.04 -3.86
C ALA A 25 -9.84 -5.16 -5.09
N CYS A 26 -10.70 -6.18 -5.15
CA CYS A 26 -11.56 -6.46 -6.30
C CYS A 26 -12.94 -6.97 -5.87
N PRO A 27 -13.73 -6.15 -5.16
CA PRO A 27 -15.08 -6.53 -4.71
C PRO A 27 -16.00 -6.91 -5.87
N GLU A 28 -15.74 -6.42 -7.07
CA GLU A 28 -16.44 -6.75 -8.30
C GLU A 28 -16.33 -8.22 -8.72
N THR A 29 -15.40 -8.97 -8.15
CA THR A 29 -15.24 -10.41 -8.45
C THR A 29 -16.18 -11.30 -7.63
N ALA A 30 -16.83 -10.77 -6.60
CA ALA A 30 -17.72 -11.55 -5.73
C ALA A 30 -18.84 -12.25 -6.50
N ASP A 31 -19.32 -11.64 -7.60
CA ASP A 31 -20.35 -12.20 -8.48
C ASP A 31 -19.78 -12.85 -9.75
N GLY A 32 -18.50 -13.22 -9.72
CA GLY A 32 -17.79 -13.87 -10.84
C GLY A 32 -17.30 -12.90 -11.92
N GLY A 33 -17.32 -11.60 -11.66
CA GLY A 33 -16.74 -10.58 -12.53
C GLY A 33 -15.22 -10.69 -12.63
N ARG A 34 -14.62 -9.88 -13.52
CA ARG A 34 -13.16 -9.73 -13.60
C ARG A 34 -12.71 -8.56 -12.75
N PRO A 35 -11.51 -8.62 -12.12
CA PRO A 35 -10.96 -7.47 -11.42
C PRO A 35 -10.86 -6.27 -12.36
N LEU A 36 -11.27 -5.09 -11.91
CA LEU A 36 -11.03 -3.83 -12.63
C LEU A 36 -9.55 -3.48 -12.67
N ASP A 37 -8.84 -3.78 -11.57
CA ASP A 37 -7.39 -3.60 -11.44
C ASP A 37 -6.74 -4.92 -11.03
N PRO A 38 -6.23 -5.73 -11.97
CA PRO A 38 -5.60 -7.00 -11.66
C PRO A 38 -4.27 -6.84 -10.89
N PHE A 39 -3.66 -5.66 -10.94
CA PHE A 39 -2.34 -5.40 -10.35
C PHE A 39 -2.39 -5.20 -8.83
N THR A 40 -3.56 -4.93 -8.26
CA THR A 40 -3.75 -4.81 -6.82
C THR A 40 -4.27 -6.09 -6.16
N THR A 41 -4.51 -7.15 -6.92
CA THR A 41 -4.92 -8.45 -6.39
C THR A 41 -3.84 -9.06 -5.50
N HIS A 42 -4.24 -9.80 -4.47
CA HIS A 42 -3.33 -10.57 -3.63
C HIS A 42 -2.36 -11.42 -4.45
N ARG A 43 -2.88 -12.12 -5.44
CA ARG A 43 -2.11 -13.01 -6.32
C ARG A 43 -0.99 -12.29 -7.08
N PHE A 44 -1.28 -11.11 -7.64
CA PHE A 44 -0.29 -10.34 -8.38
C PHE A 44 0.83 -9.83 -7.47
N LEU A 45 0.45 -9.20 -6.36
CA LEU A 45 1.41 -8.65 -5.40
C LEU A 45 2.26 -9.75 -4.75
N LEU A 46 1.66 -10.89 -4.42
CA LEU A 46 2.41 -12.05 -3.90
C LEU A 46 3.38 -12.62 -4.95
N ALA A 47 3.04 -12.57 -6.24
CA ALA A 47 3.97 -12.99 -7.30
C ALA A 47 5.23 -12.10 -7.35
N LEU A 48 5.12 -10.81 -7.06
CA LEU A 48 6.28 -9.90 -6.94
C LEU A 48 7.18 -10.27 -5.75
N GLU A 49 6.61 -10.72 -4.64
CA GLU A 49 7.40 -11.24 -3.52
C GLU A 49 8.08 -12.57 -3.86
N THR A 50 7.33 -13.52 -4.38
CA THR A 50 7.84 -14.88 -4.66
C THR A 50 8.88 -14.92 -5.76
N SER A 51 8.83 -13.96 -6.69
CA SER A 51 9.86 -13.77 -7.72
C SER A 51 11.12 -13.08 -7.20
N GLY A 52 11.10 -12.52 -5.98
CA GLY A 52 12.18 -11.72 -5.43
C GLY A 52 12.29 -10.31 -6.01
N SER A 53 11.25 -9.84 -6.73
CA SER A 53 11.21 -8.48 -7.27
C SER A 53 10.98 -7.44 -6.17
N VAL A 54 10.27 -7.80 -5.11
CA VAL A 54 10.10 -7.02 -3.89
C VAL A 54 10.52 -7.83 -2.68
N GLY A 55 10.89 -7.16 -1.60
CA GLY A 55 11.34 -7.79 -0.37
C GLY A 55 12.60 -7.15 0.17
N ARG A 56 13.16 -7.76 1.21
CA ARG A 56 14.34 -7.24 1.88
C ARG A 56 15.53 -7.09 0.92
N GLY A 57 16.11 -5.89 0.90
CA GLY A 57 17.31 -5.60 0.10
C GLY A 57 17.03 -5.22 -1.36
N THR A 58 15.78 -5.26 -1.82
CA THR A 58 15.41 -4.85 -3.18
C THR A 58 15.15 -3.35 -3.31
N GLY A 59 15.06 -2.63 -2.18
CA GLY A 59 14.59 -1.24 -2.14
C GLY A 59 13.06 -1.09 -2.19
N TRP A 60 12.34 -2.21 -2.19
CA TRP A 60 10.89 -2.31 -2.05
C TRP A 60 10.57 -3.24 -0.88
N GLU A 61 10.65 -2.74 0.35
CA GLU A 61 10.36 -3.52 1.55
C GLU A 61 8.87 -3.45 1.89
N PRO A 62 8.15 -4.59 1.88
CA PRO A 62 6.71 -4.60 2.11
C PRO A 62 6.32 -4.21 3.54
N HIS A 63 5.27 -3.40 3.64
CA HIS A 63 4.56 -3.03 4.85
C HIS A 63 3.05 -2.99 4.60
N TYR A 64 2.51 -4.05 3.99
CA TYR A 64 1.08 -4.10 3.63
C TYR A 64 0.20 -3.72 4.80
N LEU A 65 -0.65 -2.72 4.61
CA LEU A 65 -1.60 -2.30 5.63
C LEU A 65 -2.91 -3.06 5.51
N THR A 66 -3.47 -3.39 6.66
CA THR A 66 -4.86 -3.84 6.78
C THR A 66 -5.58 -3.00 7.83
N ALA A 67 -6.82 -2.63 7.52
CA ALA A 67 -7.77 -2.06 8.46
C ALA A 67 -8.85 -3.11 8.76
N ARG A 68 -9.03 -3.47 10.03
CA ARG A 68 -9.98 -4.48 10.49
C ARG A 68 -11.01 -3.85 11.40
N ALA A 69 -12.28 -4.12 11.14
CA ALA A 69 -13.39 -3.82 12.04
C ALA A 69 -13.95 -5.15 12.54
N ASP A 70 -13.98 -5.33 13.86
CA ASP A 70 -14.30 -6.61 14.49
C ASP A 70 -13.43 -7.75 13.91
N ASP A 71 -14.02 -8.75 13.29
CA ASP A 71 -13.29 -9.88 12.69
C ASP A 71 -13.08 -9.74 11.16
N GLU A 72 -13.47 -8.62 10.56
CA GLU A 72 -13.44 -8.43 9.11
C GLU A 72 -12.38 -7.42 8.67
N ILE A 73 -11.59 -7.75 7.64
CA ILE A 73 -10.73 -6.78 6.96
C ILE A 73 -11.62 -5.92 6.06
N ILE A 74 -11.69 -4.63 6.38
CA ILE A 74 -12.51 -3.64 5.66
C ILE A 74 -11.70 -2.78 4.69
N GLY A 75 -10.36 -2.81 4.81
CA GLY A 75 -9.47 -2.05 3.93
C GLY A 75 -8.06 -2.59 3.93
N CYS A 76 -7.37 -2.38 2.81
CA CYS A 76 -5.97 -2.74 2.59
C CYS A 76 -5.22 -1.67 1.80
N ALA A 77 -3.89 -1.62 1.93
CA ALA A 77 -3.05 -0.79 1.08
C ALA A 77 -1.70 -1.46 0.82
N PRO A 78 -1.22 -1.48 -0.44
CA PRO A 78 0.11 -1.97 -0.79
C PRO A 78 1.16 -0.90 -0.46
N LEU A 79 1.57 -0.85 0.81
CA LEU A 79 2.58 0.06 1.34
C LEU A 79 3.96 -0.58 1.32
N TYR A 80 4.96 0.21 0.94
CA TYR A 80 6.36 -0.21 0.92
C TYR A 80 7.25 0.86 1.54
N ALA A 81 8.30 0.42 2.25
CA ALA A 81 9.43 1.29 2.57
C ALA A 81 10.41 1.24 1.41
N LYS A 82 10.71 2.42 0.84
CA LYS A 82 11.54 2.58 -0.34
C LYS A 82 12.93 3.09 0.01
N GLY A 83 13.95 2.30 -0.30
CA GLY A 83 15.34 2.71 -0.16
C GLY A 83 15.87 3.56 -1.32
N HIS A 84 15.13 3.63 -2.44
CA HIS A 84 15.44 4.39 -3.66
C HIS A 84 14.15 4.57 -4.48
N SER A 85 14.15 5.41 -5.51
CA SER A 85 12.98 5.66 -6.38
C SER A 85 12.94 4.83 -7.67
N GLN A 86 13.69 3.73 -7.73
CA GLN A 86 13.62 2.84 -8.89
C GLN A 86 12.35 1.99 -8.88
N GLY A 87 11.80 1.77 -10.08
CA GLY A 87 10.60 0.96 -10.27
C GLY A 87 9.28 1.65 -9.96
N GLU A 88 9.30 2.94 -9.62
CA GLU A 88 8.10 3.75 -9.34
C GLU A 88 7.58 4.48 -10.58
N TYR A 89 8.45 4.72 -11.54
CA TYR A 89 8.19 5.57 -12.72
C TYR A 89 7.75 7.01 -12.36
N VAL A 90 8.15 7.46 -11.18
CA VAL A 90 8.05 8.84 -10.71
C VAL A 90 9.47 9.38 -10.53
N PHE A 91 9.80 10.47 -11.21
CA PHE A 91 11.16 11.00 -11.26
C PHE A 91 11.35 12.08 -10.19
N ASP A 92 11.51 11.68 -8.96
CA ASP A 92 11.66 12.57 -7.80
C ASP A 92 13.11 12.80 -7.34
N HIS A 93 14.10 12.49 -8.19
CA HIS A 93 15.53 12.63 -7.86
C HIS A 93 15.92 14.06 -7.48
N SER A 94 15.34 15.06 -8.17
CA SER A 94 15.58 16.47 -7.85
C SER A 94 15.06 16.87 -6.47
N TRP A 95 13.93 16.30 -6.06
CA TRP A 95 13.38 16.48 -4.72
C TRP A 95 14.26 15.83 -3.66
N ALA A 96 14.69 14.59 -3.89
CA ALA A 96 15.60 13.88 -3.00
C ALA A 96 16.88 14.68 -2.77
N HIS A 97 17.52 15.13 -3.85
CA HIS A 97 18.74 15.95 -3.77
C HIS A 97 18.53 17.30 -3.07
N ALA A 98 17.39 17.97 -3.32
CA ALA A 98 17.08 19.25 -2.65
C ALA A 98 16.88 19.06 -1.16
N TYR A 99 16.15 17.99 -0.76
CA TYR A 99 15.88 17.67 0.63
C TYR A 99 17.17 17.31 1.40
N GLU A 100 18.03 16.48 0.78
CA GLU A 100 19.32 16.08 1.36
C GLU A 100 20.28 17.27 1.50
N ARG A 101 20.33 18.17 0.51
CA ARG A 101 21.12 19.42 0.62
C ARG A 101 20.63 20.35 1.71
N ALA A 102 19.35 20.28 2.04
CA ALA A 102 18.78 21.01 3.17
C ALA A 102 19.04 20.34 4.54
N GLY A 103 19.78 19.22 4.56
CA GLY A 103 20.14 18.48 5.77
C GLY A 103 19.12 17.41 6.17
N GLY A 104 18.11 17.14 5.36
CA GLY A 104 17.12 16.10 5.59
C GLY A 104 17.58 14.73 5.08
N ARG A 105 16.85 13.67 5.46
CA ARG A 105 17.04 12.32 4.96
C ARG A 105 15.83 11.92 4.13
N TYR A 106 15.97 11.86 2.80
CA TYR A 106 14.86 11.54 1.92
C TYR A 106 14.49 10.05 1.92
N TYR A 107 15.50 9.19 1.94
CA TYR A 107 15.30 7.74 2.02
C TYR A 107 15.63 7.20 3.43
N PRO A 108 14.91 6.16 3.90
CA PRO A 108 13.75 5.56 3.23
C PRO A 108 12.55 6.50 3.21
N LYS A 109 11.71 6.35 2.20
CA LYS A 109 10.37 6.96 2.10
C LYS A 109 9.29 5.89 2.13
N LEU A 110 8.06 6.22 2.51
CA LEU A 110 6.93 5.33 2.35
C LEU A 110 6.24 5.56 0.99
N GLN A 111 5.83 4.46 0.37
CA GLN A 111 5.20 4.48 -0.95
C GLN A 111 4.01 3.53 -1.00
N ILE A 112 2.81 4.05 -1.25
CA ILE A 112 1.64 3.26 -1.60
C ILE A 112 1.58 3.19 -3.13
N ALA A 113 1.89 2.03 -3.68
CA ALA A 113 2.03 1.82 -5.12
C ALA A 113 1.95 0.36 -5.49
N VAL A 114 1.78 0.07 -6.77
CA VAL A 114 2.06 -1.25 -7.34
C VAL A 114 3.47 -1.23 -7.91
N PRO A 115 4.41 -2.04 -7.39
CA PRO A 115 5.79 -2.04 -7.85
C PRO A 115 5.89 -2.34 -9.35
N PHE A 116 6.77 -1.61 -10.04
CA PHE A 116 7.07 -1.78 -11.47
C PHE A 116 5.89 -1.62 -12.42
N THR A 117 4.75 -1.08 -11.94
CA THR A 117 3.50 -1.03 -12.70
C THR A 117 2.95 0.39 -12.70
N PRO A 118 3.31 1.23 -13.69
CA PRO A 118 2.85 2.62 -13.78
C PRO A 118 1.45 2.72 -14.38
N ALA A 119 0.52 1.96 -13.84
CA ALA A 119 -0.88 1.96 -14.24
C ALA A 119 -1.73 2.65 -13.16
N THR A 120 -2.62 3.53 -13.60
CA THR A 120 -3.61 4.17 -12.72
C THR A 120 -4.58 3.12 -12.19
N GLY A 121 -4.82 3.14 -10.88
CA GLY A 121 -5.71 2.22 -10.21
C GLY A 121 -5.97 2.62 -8.76
N ARG A 122 -6.81 1.87 -8.09
CA ARG A 122 -7.04 2.05 -6.65
C ARG A 122 -5.76 1.75 -5.88
N ARG A 123 -5.46 2.58 -4.88
CA ARG A 123 -4.29 2.40 -3.99
C ARG A 123 -4.70 2.17 -2.56
N PHE A 124 -5.84 2.75 -2.17
CA PHE A 124 -6.54 2.42 -0.95
C PHE A 124 -7.69 1.47 -1.32
N LEU A 125 -7.53 0.21 -0.95
CA LEU A 125 -8.43 -0.87 -1.34
C LEU A 125 -9.43 -1.03 -0.20
N THR A 126 -10.71 -0.81 -0.45
CA THR A 126 -11.73 -0.80 0.60
C THR A 126 -12.93 -1.63 0.19
N ARG A 127 -13.57 -2.27 1.17
CA ARG A 127 -14.90 -2.81 0.95
C ARG A 127 -15.88 -1.67 0.70
N PRO A 128 -16.82 -1.79 -0.26
CA PRO A 128 -17.73 -0.70 -0.62
C PRO A 128 -18.51 -0.12 0.57
N ASP A 129 -18.98 -0.98 1.47
CA ASP A 129 -19.81 -0.58 2.63
C ASP A 129 -19.00 0.14 3.74
N HIS A 130 -17.67 0.12 3.65
CA HIS A 130 -16.77 0.69 4.64
C HIS A 130 -15.76 1.70 4.05
N ALA A 131 -16.00 2.18 2.82
CA ALA A 131 -15.00 2.91 2.04
C ALA A 131 -14.38 4.10 2.79
N ASP A 132 -15.19 5.02 3.29
CA ASP A 132 -14.70 6.24 3.95
C ASP A 132 -13.96 5.93 5.26
N THR A 133 -14.52 5.01 6.05
CA THR A 133 -13.95 4.63 7.35
C THR A 133 -12.63 3.89 7.17
N ALA A 134 -12.57 2.97 6.21
CA ALA A 134 -11.36 2.21 5.90
C ALA A 134 -10.27 3.12 5.31
N LEU A 135 -10.63 4.04 4.42
CA LEU A 135 -9.70 5.01 3.84
C LEU A 135 -9.06 5.87 4.94
N ALA A 136 -9.88 6.45 5.81
CA ALA A 136 -9.38 7.27 6.92
C ALA A 136 -8.41 6.49 7.82
N ALA A 137 -8.77 5.24 8.17
CA ALA A 137 -7.95 4.37 9.00
C ALA A 137 -6.62 4.00 8.32
N LEU A 138 -6.63 3.66 7.01
CA LEU A 138 -5.42 3.32 6.27
C LEU A 138 -4.47 4.51 6.14
N VAL A 139 -5.00 5.71 5.90
CA VAL A 139 -4.19 6.95 5.86
C VAL A 139 -3.56 7.22 7.22
N GLU A 140 -4.34 7.15 8.31
CA GLU A 140 -3.83 7.31 9.67
C GLU A 140 -2.76 6.27 9.99
N GLY A 141 -2.98 5.01 9.61
CA GLY A 141 -2.01 3.93 9.79
C GLY A 141 -0.69 4.17 9.07
N ALA A 142 -0.74 4.62 7.83
CA ALA A 142 0.45 4.93 7.04
C ALA A 142 1.24 6.11 7.64
N VAL A 143 0.55 7.17 8.06
CA VAL A 143 1.18 8.32 8.74
C VAL A 143 1.83 7.88 10.06
N ARG A 144 1.14 7.06 10.85
CA ARG A 144 1.68 6.54 12.12
C ARG A 144 2.96 5.71 11.90
N ILE A 145 3.02 4.89 10.85
CA ILE A 145 4.24 4.16 10.51
C ILE A 145 5.38 5.12 10.13
N ALA A 146 5.09 6.17 9.36
CA ALA A 146 6.09 7.17 9.03
C ALA A 146 6.66 7.84 10.29
N ASP A 147 5.79 8.30 11.19
CA ASP A 147 6.18 8.97 12.45
C ASP A 147 7.00 8.04 13.36
N GLN A 148 6.56 6.78 13.53
CA GLN A 148 7.25 5.81 14.39
C GLN A 148 8.63 5.41 13.89
N ASN A 149 8.88 5.54 12.59
CA ASN A 149 10.15 5.15 11.95
C ASN A 149 10.99 6.35 11.49
N ASP A 150 10.61 7.58 11.88
CA ASP A 150 11.29 8.82 11.47
C ASP A 150 11.45 8.92 9.95
N ILE A 151 10.39 8.56 9.21
CA ILE A 151 10.32 8.63 7.76
C ILE A 151 9.64 9.93 7.36
N ALA A 152 10.38 10.77 6.63
CA ALA A 152 9.98 12.16 6.35
C ALA A 152 8.85 12.27 5.31
N THR A 153 8.68 11.29 4.42
CA THR A 153 7.75 11.40 3.30
C THR A 153 6.94 10.13 3.08
N LEU A 154 5.65 10.32 2.75
CA LEU A 154 4.71 9.28 2.35
C LEU A 154 4.10 9.68 1.01
N HIS A 155 4.16 8.81 0.04
CA HIS A 155 3.67 9.03 -1.32
C HIS A 155 2.62 7.99 -1.69
N ALA A 156 1.61 8.39 -2.46
CA ALA A 156 0.73 7.49 -3.18
C ALA A 156 0.75 7.88 -4.66
N THR A 157 1.03 6.93 -5.55
CA THR A 157 1.23 7.21 -6.96
C THR A 157 0.25 6.45 -7.85
N PHE A 158 -0.07 7.05 -9.01
CA PHE A 158 -1.00 6.50 -9.99
C PHE A 158 -2.37 6.16 -9.39
N CYS A 159 -2.86 7.02 -8.50
CA CYS A 159 -4.20 6.90 -7.91
C CYS A 159 -5.28 7.22 -8.95
N THR A 160 -6.44 6.59 -8.79
CA THR A 160 -7.66 7.05 -9.46
C THR A 160 -8.09 8.40 -8.88
N GLU A 161 -8.77 9.20 -9.70
CA GLU A 161 -9.59 10.30 -9.18
C GLU A 161 -10.74 9.70 -8.35
N ALA A 162 -11.09 10.38 -7.26
CA ALA A 162 -12.16 9.94 -6.37
C ALA A 162 -13.55 10.11 -7.02
#